data_03ddde3a80e66425c2b791e667e4a923
#
_entry.id   03ddde3a80e66425c2b791e667e4a923
#
_cell.length_a   1.000
_cell.length_b   1.000
_cell.length_c   1.000
_cell.angle_alpha   90.00
_cell.angle_beta   90.00
_cell.angle_gamma   90.00
#
_symmetry.space_group_name_H-M   'P 1'
#
loop_
_entity.id
_entity.type
_entity.pdbx_description
1 polymer ?
#
loop_
_entity_poly.entity_id
_entity_poly.type
_entity_poly.pdbx_seq_one_letter_code
_entity_poly.pdbx_strand_id
1 'polypeptide(L)'
;IVSSLGLGNAVGLNAVISRALGEKNQKKVKDAASAALFLAFCSWILNSILCIAFARIYFESQSGGNEAIAAYGIQYLSICMIASLGQMGQWVFDRFVMASGKAHLFIFTLSAASLTNLILDPIFIFGWFGLPRMETAGAALATVIGQFVGCLAGMMINKKWNPEIPFAFTLKPDW
;
A
#
# COMPACT_ATOMS: atom_id res chain seq x y z
N ILE A 1 1.49 -5.91 12.64
CA ILE A 1 2.37 -4.74 12.86
C ILE A 1 2.36 -3.82 11.65
N VAL A 2 2.64 -4.31 10.44
CA VAL A 2 2.68 -3.50 9.20
C VAL A 2 1.36 -2.81 8.92
N SER A 3 0.27 -3.58 8.95
CA SER A 3 -1.08 -3.05 8.76
C SER A 3 -1.46 -2.02 9.82
N SER A 4 -1.02 -2.22 11.06
CA SER A 4 -1.32 -1.30 12.17
C SER A 4 -0.62 0.04 12.00
N LEU A 5 0.65 0.07 11.59
CA LEU A 5 1.38 1.30 11.32
C LEU A 5 0.79 2.06 10.12
N GLY A 6 0.49 1.36 9.04
CA GLY A 6 -0.10 1.96 7.84
C GLY A 6 -1.51 2.49 8.09
N LEU A 7 -2.36 1.73 8.78
CA LEU A 7 -3.71 2.17 9.14
C LEU A 7 -3.70 3.32 10.16
N GLY A 8 -2.80 3.30 11.15
CA GLY A 8 -2.66 4.38 12.12
C GLY A 8 -2.34 5.70 11.44
N ASN A 9 -1.35 5.71 10.55
CA ASN A 9 -1.01 6.88 9.74
C ASN A 9 -2.19 7.33 8.87
N ALA A 10 -2.88 6.38 8.24
CA ALA A 10 -4.00 6.66 7.34
C ALA A 10 -5.20 7.27 8.09
N VAL A 11 -5.52 6.79 9.30
CA VAL A 11 -6.63 7.33 10.12
C VAL A 11 -6.29 8.73 10.64
N GLY A 12 -5.07 8.93 11.14
CA GLY A 12 -4.60 10.26 11.58
C GLY A 12 -4.64 11.28 10.44
N LEU A 13 -4.17 10.88 9.27
CA LEU A 13 -4.23 11.68 8.05
C LEU A 13 -5.65 12.10 7.67
N ASN A 14 -6.60 11.16 7.70
CA ASN A 14 -8.00 11.44 7.37
C ASN A 14 -8.56 12.56 8.27
N ALA A 15 -8.29 12.52 9.57
CA ALA A 15 -8.73 13.53 10.51
C ALA A 15 -8.12 14.92 10.21
N VAL A 16 -6.82 14.98 9.95
CA VAL A 16 -6.11 16.24 9.67
C VAL A 16 -6.60 16.87 8.37
N ILE A 17 -6.72 16.08 7.30
CA ILE A 17 -7.17 16.58 6.00
C ILE A 17 -8.65 17.02 6.04
N SER A 18 -9.53 16.22 6.65
CA SER A 18 -10.94 16.58 6.77
C SER A 18 -11.13 17.89 7.53
N ARG A 19 -10.35 18.11 8.61
CA ARG A 19 -10.36 19.36 9.35
C ARG A 19 -9.84 20.53 8.50
N ALA A 20 -8.73 20.37 7.81
CA ALA A 20 -8.15 21.41 6.96
C ALA A 20 -9.07 21.79 5.79
N LEU A 21 -9.80 20.82 5.23
CA LEU A 21 -10.85 21.06 4.23
C LEU A 21 -12.02 21.85 4.81
N GLY A 22 -12.47 21.49 6.02
CA GLY A 22 -13.52 22.24 6.74
C GLY A 22 -13.13 23.69 7.04
N GLU A 23 -11.86 23.93 7.37
CA GLU A 23 -11.28 25.27 7.56
C GLU A 23 -11.08 26.03 6.24
N LYS A 24 -11.32 25.41 5.07
CA LYS A 24 -11.06 25.95 3.72
C LYS A 24 -9.61 26.42 3.53
N ASN A 25 -8.67 25.85 4.26
CA ASN A 25 -7.27 26.21 4.23
C ASN A 25 -6.49 25.31 3.26
N GLN A 26 -6.44 25.70 2.00
CA GLN A 26 -5.79 24.95 0.93
C GLN A 26 -4.28 24.71 1.16
N LYS A 27 -3.60 25.62 1.86
CA LYS A 27 -2.20 25.42 2.21
C LYS A 27 -2.04 24.27 3.19
N LYS A 28 -2.83 24.25 4.28
CA LYS A 28 -2.82 23.13 5.24
C LYS A 28 -3.18 21.80 4.60
N VAL A 29 -4.13 21.78 3.67
CA VAL A 29 -4.52 20.56 2.94
C VAL A 29 -3.33 20.02 2.13
N LYS A 30 -2.65 20.89 1.38
CA LYS A 30 -1.48 20.52 0.58
C LYS A 30 -0.33 20.02 1.45
N ASP A 31 -0.03 20.72 2.53
CA ASP A 31 1.06 20.37 3.46
C ASP A 31 0.77 19.01 4.13
N ALA A 32 -0.46 18.80 4.61
CA ALA A 32 -0.89 17.53 5.19
C ALA A 32 -0.83 16.38 4.17
N ALA A 33 -1.27 16.61 2.92
CA ALA A 33 -1.21 15.59 1.88
C ALA A 33 0.23 15.22 1.51
N SER A 34 1.12 16.22 1.41
CA SER A 34 2.54 15.99 1.14
C SER A 34 3.23 15.27 2.30
N ALA A 35 2.95 15.67 3.54
CA ALA A 35 3.46 15.00 4.74
C ALA A 35 2.99 13.54 4.82
N ALA A 36 1.76 13.24 4.42
CA ALA A 36 1.23 11.89 4.38
C ALA A 36 1.99 10.98 3.42
N LEU A 37 2.26 11.46 2.21
CA LEU A 37 3.03 10.69 1.23
C LEU A 37 4.46 10.45 1.73
N PHE A 38 5.07 11.45 2.37
CA PHE A 38 6.39 11.32 2.98
C PHE A 38 6.38 10.30 4.13
N LEU A 39 5.40 10.36 5.03
CA LEU A 39 5.25 9.40 6.13
C LEU A 39 4.98 7.98 5.63
N ALA A 40 4.20 7.81 4.56
CA ALA A 40 3.98 6.52 3.92
C ALA A 40 5.29 5.94 3.37
N PHE A 41 6.12 6.77 2.75
CA PHE A 41 7.44 6.37 2.26
C PHE A 41 8.39 5.99 3.41
N CYS A 42 8.46 6.78 4.47
CA CYS A 42 9.24 6.45 5.67
C CYS A 42 8.76 5.15 6.32
N SER A 43 7.44 4.96 6.43
CA SER A 43 6.86 3.73 6.97
C SER A 43 7.18 2.51 6.11
N TRP A 44 7.18 2.67 4.78
CA TRP A 44 7.60 1.62 3.87
C TRP A 44 9.07 1.22 4.09
N ILE A 45 9.99 2.18 4.20
CA ILE A 45 11.41 1.92 4.47
C ILE A 45 11.56 1.18 5.80
N LEU A 46 10.91 1.67 6.86
CA LEU A 46 10.97 1.05 8.18
C LEU A 46 10.47 -0.39 8.15
N ASN A 47 9.32 -0.64 7.51
CA ASN A 47 8.77 -1.99 7.38
C ASN A 47 9.67 -2.92 6.57
N SER A 48 10.29 -2.42 5.50
CA SER A 48 11.23 -3.19 4.68
C SER A 48 12.46 -3.58 5.48
N ILE A 49 13.03 -2.66 6.27
CA ILE A 49 14.17 -2.93 7.15
C ILE A 49 13.81 -3.97 8.23
N LEU A 50 12.66 -3.80 8.88
CA LEU A 50 12.17 -4.75 9.88
C LEU A 50 11.93 -6.14 9.28
N CYS A 51 11.41 -6.21 8.07
CA CYS A 51 11.24 -7.47 7.37
C CYS A 51 12.57 -8.17 7.13
N ILE A 52 13.56 -7.47 6.56
CA ILE A 52 14.88 -8.04 6.29
C ILE A 52 15.53 -8.54 7.58
N ALA A 53 15.39 -7.80 8.69
CA ALA A 53 15.99 -8.15 9.97
C ALA A 53 15.30 -9.33 10.67
N PHE A 54 13.97 -9.43 10.60
CA PHE A 54 13.20 -10.32 11.47
C PHE A 54 12.43 -11.43 10.75
N ALA A 55 12.23 -11.39 9.42
CA ALA A 55 11.45 -12.38 8.70
C ALA A 55 11.97 -13.81 8.90
N ARG A 56 13.28 -13.96 8.84
CA ARG A 56 13.93 -15.27 9.02
C ARG A 56 13.69 -15.82 10.42
N ILE A 57 13.98 -15.04 11.45
CA ILE A 57 13.80 -15.44 12.87
C ILE A 57 12.34 -15.81 13.14
N TYR A 58 11.41 -15.01 12.59
CA TYR A 58 9.98 -15.25 12.75
C TYR A 58 9.55 -16.59 12.13
N PHE A 59 9.90 -16.84 10.86
CA PHE A 59 9.48 -18.07 10.19
C PHE A 59 10.19 -19.32 10.68
N GLU A 60 11.45 -19.25 11.05
CA GLU A 60 12.16 -20.37 11.68
C GLU A 60 11.51 -20.77 13.02
N SER A 61 11.03 -19.80 13.80
CA SER A 61 10.32 -20.09 15.05
C SER A 61 8.90 -20.65 14.84
N GLN A 62 8.22 -20.28 13.73
CA GLN A 62 6.83 -20.69 13.47
C GLN A 62 6.72 -21.97 12.64
N SER A 63 7.76 -22.34 11.90
CA SER A 63 7.72 -23.50 10.98
C SER A 63 7.78 -24.85 11.70
N GLY A 64 7.96 -24.87 13.03
CA GLY A 64 8.07 -26.13 13.78
C GLY A 64 9.22 -27.04 13.31
N GLY A 65 10.29 -26.48 12.73
CA GLY A 65 11.42 -27.22 12.19
C GLY A 65 11.26 -27.64 10.71
N ASN A 66 10.17 -27.25 10.04
CA ASN A 66 10.01 -27.53 8.61
C ASN A 66 10.66 -26.43 7.77
N GLU A 67 11.85 -26.71 7.23
CA GLU A 67 12.63 -25.76 6.44
C GLU A 67 11.91 -25.30 5.15
N ALA A 68 11.13 -26.18 4.52
CA ALA A 68 10.40 -25.82 3.29
C ALA A 68 9.32 -24.77 3.58
N ILE A 69 8.57 -24.93 4.67
CA ILE A 69 7.54 -23.96 5.10
C ILE A 69 8.21 -22.64 5.46
N ALA A 70 9.32 -22.65 6.17
CA ALA A 70 10.07 -21.44 6.51
C ALA A 70 10.56 -20.71 5.25
N ALA A 71 11.13 -21.43 4.28
CA ALA A 71 11.63 -20.86 3.03
C ALA A 71 10.51 -20.18 2.21
N TYR A 72 9.38 -20.85 2.02
CA TYR A 72 8.22 -20.26 1.33
C TYR A 72 7.65 -19.03 2.05
N GLY A 73 7.56 -19.10 3.39
CA GLY A 73 7.08 -17.97 4.19
C GLY A 73 8.00 -16.76 4.13
N ILE A 74 9.32 -16.96 4.23
CA ILE A 74 10.32 -15.89 4.10
C ILE A 74 10.25 -15.26 2.71
N GLN A 75 10.17 -16.07 1.66
CA GLN A 75 10.07 -15.58 0.29
C GLN A 75 8.82 -14.74 0.08
N TYR A 76 7.66 -15.24 0.48
CA TYR A 76 6.38 -14.53 0.39
C TYR A 76 6.41 -13.20 1.13
N LEU A 77 6.82 -13.22 2.41
CA LEU A 77 6.85 -12.04 3.24
C LEU A 77 7.84 -11.00 2.70
N SER A 78 9.02 -11.43 2.26
CA SER A 78 10.03 -10.53 1.70
C SER A 78 9.54 -9.80 0.45
N ILE A 79 8.91 -10.52 -0.48
CA ILE A 79 8.33 -9.92 -1.69
C ILE A 79 7.25 -8.91 -1.30
N CYS A 80 6.29 -9.30 -0.46
CA CYS A 80 5.19 -8.44 -0.05
C CYS A 80 5.66 -7.19 0.69
N MET A 81 6.64 -7.32 1.59
CA MET A 81 7.11 -6.21 2.42
C MET A 81 7.98 -5.22 1.65
N ILE A 82 8.97 -5.73 0.90
CA ILE A 82 9.87 -4.87 0.12
C ILE A 82 9.08 -4.12 -0.96
N ALA A 83 8.11 -4.79 -1.57
CA ALA A 83 7.28 -4.21 -2.61
C ALA A 83 5.98 -3.53 -2.09
N SER A 84 5.79 -3.40 -0.78
CA SER A 84 4.57 -2.81 -0.17
C SER A 84 4.40 -1.30 -0.38
N LEU A 85 5.32 -0.63 -1.10
CA LEU A 85 5.20 0.79 -1.43
C LEU A 85 3.86 1.11 -2.12
N GLY A 86 3.42 0.24 -3.03
CA GLY A 86 2.13 0.37 -3.70
C GLY A 86 0.96 0.38 -2.72
N GLN A 87 0.98 -0.52 -1.74
CA GLN A 87 -0.03 -0.60 -0.69
C GLN A 87 -0.07 0.65 0.19
N MET A 88 1.10 1.14 0.62
CA MET A 88 1.19 2.36 1.43
C MET A 88 0.65 3.58 0.65
N GLY A 89 1.01 3.70 -0.62
CA GLY A 89 0.49 4.76 -1.49
C GLY A 89 -1.02 4.63 -1.71
N GLN A 90 -1.54 3.44 -1.97
CA GLN A 90 -2.96 3.18 -2.12
C GLN A 90 -3.74 3.65 -0.88
N TRP A 91 -3.30 3.27 0.33
CA TRP A 91 -3.97 3.69 1.57
C TRP A 91 -4.01 5.21 1.73
N VAL A 92 -2.95 5.93 1.36
CA VAL A 92 -2.94 7.39 1.42
C VAL A 92 -3.96 7.99 0.43
N PHE A 93 -3.96 7.55 -0.82
CA PHE A 93 -4.90 8.04 -1.83
C PHE A 93 -6.36 7.71 -1.50
N ASP A 94 -6.61 6.54 -0.93
CA ASP A 94 -7.93 6.14 -0.47
C ASP A 94 -8.43 7.06 0.66
N ARG A 95 -7.53 7.49 1.57
CA ARG A 95 -7.88 8.46 2.62
C ARG A 95 -8.16 9.85 2.08
N PHE A 96 -7.45 10.29 1.05
CA PHE A 96 -7.76 11.56 0.39
C PHE A 96 -9.19 11.58 -0.15
N VAL A 97 -9.60 10.51 -0.82
CA VAL A 97 -10.96 10.35 -1.34
C VAL A 97 -11.99 10.33 -0.21
N MET A 98 -11.69 9.62 0.88
CA MET A 98 -12.59 9.55 2.04
C MET A 98 -12.69 10.89 2.78
N ALA A 99 -11.58 11.61 2.96
CA ALA A 99 -11.54 12.90 3.63
C ALA A 99 -12.32 14.00 2.88
N SER A 100 -12.38 13.91 1.56
CA SER A 100 -13.18 14.82 0.73
C SER A 100 -14.66 14.45 0.61
N GLY A 101 -15.13 13.43 1.35
CA GLY A 101 -16.52 12.99 1.34
C GLY A 101 -16.92 12.15 0.12
N LYS A 102 -15.96 11.81 -0.76
CA LYS A 102 -16.20 11.05 -2.00
C LYS A 102 -15.94 9.55 -1.81
N ALA A 103 -16.31 9.00 -0.65
CA ALA A 103 -16.01 7.62 -0.24
C ALA A 103 -16.44 6.55 -1.25
N HIS A 104 -17.46 6.82 -2.10
CA HIS A 104 -17.87 5.92 -3.17
C HIS A 104 -16.77 5.65 -4.21
N LEU A 105 -15.84 6.58 -4.39
CA LEU A 105 -14.70 6.41 -5.31
C LEU A 105 -13.67 5.39 -4.79
N PHE A 106 -13.64 5.15 -3.48
CA PHE A 106 -12.80 4.11 -2.87
C PHE A 106 -13.12 2.71 -3.41
N ILE A 107 -14.39 2.46 -3.78
CA ILE A 107 -14.81 1.17 -4.35
C ILE A 107 -14.04 0.88 -5.66
N PHE A 108 -13.79 1.89 -6.48
CA PHE A 108 -13.06 1.71 -7.74
C PHE A 108 -11.58 1.37 -7.53
N THR A 109 -10.91 1.99 -6.56
CA THR A 109 -9.52 1.68 -6.23
C THR A 109 -9.37 0.26 -5.68
N LEU A 110 -10.27 -0.11 -4.77
CA LEU A 110 -10.32 -1.45 -4.19
C LEU A 110 -10.64 -2.51 -5.25
N SER A 111 -11.64 -2.25 -6.11
CA SER A 111 -12.02 -3.17 -7.19
C SER A 111 -10.88 -3.35 -8.19
N ALA A 112 -10.18 -2.28 -8.58
CA ALA A 112 -9.04 -2.37 -9.49
C ALA A 112 -7.93 -3.25 -8.91
N ALA A 113 -7.57 -3.06 -7.64
CA ALA A 113 -6.57 -3.87 -6.96
C ALA A 113 -7.00 -5.34 -6.86
N SER A 114 -8.24 -5.59 -6.41
CA SER A 114 -8.76 -6.94 -6.19
C SER A 114 -8.95 -7.72 -7.49
N LEU A 115 -9.47 -7.10 -8.55
CA LEU A 115 -9.62 -7.74 -9.86
C LEU A 115 -8.26 -8.06 -10.47
N THR A 116 -7.29 -7.17 -10.36
CA THR A 116 -5.92 -7.43 -10.83
C THR A 116 -5.32 -8.63 -10.09
N ASN A 117 -5.43 -8.68 -8.78
CA ASN A 117 -4.96 -9.81 -7.99
C ASN A 117 -5.66 -11.10 -8.38
N LEU A 118 -7.00 -11.11 -8.46
CA LEU A 118 -7.81 -12.28 -8.84
C LEU A 118 -7.43 -12.85 -10.21
N ILE A 119 -7.09 -11.99 -11.17
CA ILE A 119 -6.67 -12.42 -12.52
C ILE A 119 -5.24 -12.95 -12.50
N LEU A 120 -4.34 -12.26 -11.80
CA LEU A 120 -2.91 -12.59 -11.82
C LEU A 120 -2.56 -13.78 -10.92
N ASP A 121 -3.30 -14.03 -9.85
CA ASP A 121 -3.07 -15.16 -8.94
C ASP A 121 -2.97 -16.49 -9.70
N PRO A 122 -3.99 -16.94 -10.47
CA PRO A 122 -3.89 -18.22 -11.18
C PRO A 122 -2.79 -18.22 -12.25
N ILE A 123 -2.51 -17.07 -12.86
CA ILE A 123 -1.47 -16.96 -13.89
C ILE A 123 -0.09 -17.23 -13.31
N PHE A 124 0.24 -16.62 -12.16
CA PHE A 124 1.57 -16.76 -11.55
C PHE A 124 1.69 -18.00 -10.67
N ILE A 125 0.64 -18.38 -9.96
CA ILE A 125 0.67 -19.57 -9.10
C ILE A 125 0.82 -20.84 -9.92
N PHE A 126 0.01 -20.98 -10.98
CA PHE A 126 -0.02 -22.19 -11.80
C PHE A 126 0.87 -22.12 -13.05
N GLY A 127 1.39 -20.94 -13.38
CA GLY A 127 2.25 -20.76 -14.55
C GLY A 127 1.48 -20.80 -15.87
N TRP A 128 0.30 -20.16 -15.94
CA TRP A 128 -0.48 -20.08 -17.17
C TRP A 128 0.23 -19.20 -18.22
N PHE A 129 -0.15 -19.38 -19.48
CA PHE A 129 0.42 -18.63 -20.63
C PHE A 129 1.94 -18.83 -20.84
N GLY A 130 2.51 -19.94 -20.38
CA GLY A 130 3.93 -20.25 -20.56
C GLY A 130 4.87 -19.63 -19.54
N LEU A 131 4.33 -19.03 -18.48
CA LEU A 131 5.13 -18.56 -17.36
C LEU A 131 5.58 -19.72 -16.46
N PRO A 132 6.72 -19.60 -15.77
CA PRO A 132 7.11 -20.60 -14.79
C PRO A 132 6.12 -20.64 -13.62
N ARG A 133 5.85 -21.83 -13.11
CA ARG A 133 5.03 -22.00 -11.92
C ARG A 133 5.76 -21.43 -10.69
N MET A 134 5.22 -20.37 -10.13
CA MET A 134 5.87 -19.63 -9.04
C MET A 134 5.28 -19.91 -7.65
N GLU A 135 4.20 -20.68 -7.57
CA GLU A 135 3.54 -21.06 -6.32
C GLU A 135 3.30 -19.86 -5.38
N THR A 136 3.86 -19.90 -4.16
CA THR A 136 3.70 -18.82 -3.16
C THR A 136 4.32 -17.49 -3.60
N ALA A 137 5.44 -17.52 -4.32
CA ALA A 137 6.04 -16.30 -4.88
C ALA A 137 5.13 -15.65 -5.93
N GLY A 138 4.40 -16.47 -6.71
CA GLY A 138 3.41 -16.00 -7.67
C GLY A 138 2.26 -15.25 -7.01
N ALA A 139 1.72 -15.77 -5.92
CA ALA A 139 0.69 -15.10 -5.13
C ALA A 139 1.19 -13.77 -4.54
N ALA A 140 2.44 -13.74 -4.05
CA ALA A 140 3.04 -12.50 -3.55
C ALA A 140 3.16 -11.44 -4.66
N LEU A 141 3.63 -11.83 -5.85
CA LEU A 141 3.76 -10.92 -6.99
C LEU A 141 2.41 -10.40 -7.47
N ALA A 142 1.39 -11.26 -7.60
CA ALA A 142 0.05 -10.85 -7.98
C ALA A 142 -0.54 -9.84 -7.00
N THR A 143 -0.34 -10.06 -5.69
CA THR A 143 -0.75 -9.14 -4.63
C THR A 143 -0.06 -7.79 -4.77
N VAL A 144 1.25 -7.78 -4.95
CA VAL A 144 2.04 -6.56 -5.13
C VAL A 144 1.59 -5.77 -6.36
N ILE A 145 1.42 -6.44 -7.50
CA ILE A 145 0.95 -5.80 -8.73
C ILE A 145 -0.45 -5.22 -8.53
N GLY A 146 -1.36 -5.97 -7.89
CA GLY A 146 -2.69 -5.48 -7.55
C GLY A 146 -2.66 -4.21 -6.71
N GLN A 147 -1.77 -4.14 -5.71
CA GLN A 147 -1.59 -2.96 -4.86
C GLN A 147 -1.04 -1.76 -5.64
N PHE A 148 -0.10 -1.98 -6.57
CA PHE A 148 0.39 -0.91 -7.43
C PHE A 148 -0.69 -0.40 -8.38
N VAL A 149 -1.50 -1.28 -8.97
CA VAL A 149 -2.66 -0.90 -9.80
C VAL A 149 -3.67 -0.10 -8.97
N GLY A 150 -3.98 -0.53 -7.75
CA GLY A 150 -4.84 0.20 -6.82
C GLY A 150 -4.28 1.59 -6.46
N CYS A 151 -2.97 1.68 -6.22
CA CYS A 151 -2.27 2.94 -5.95
C CYS A 151 -2.36 3.90 -7.15
N LEU A 152 -2.10 3.41 -8.37
CA LEU A 152 -2.20 4.20 -9.59
C LEU A 152 -3.65 4.64 -9.84
N ALA A 153 -4.62 3.76 -9.67
CA ALA A 153 -6.04 4.10 -9.76
C ALA A 153 -6.42 5.18 -8.75
N GLY A 154 -5.98 5.03 -7.48
CA GLY A 154 -6.18 6.02 -6.43
C GLY A 154 -5.58 7.39 -6.77
N MET A 155 -4.36 7.40 -7.30
CA MET A 155 -3.69 8.62 -7.74
C MET A 155 -4.45 9.30 -8.89
N MET A 156 -4.88 8.52 -9.89
CA MET A 156 -5.64 9.05 -11.04
C MET A 156 -7.01 9.59 -10.62
N ILE A 157 -7.73 8.89 -9.75
CA ILE A 157 -9.01 9.31 -9.22
C ILE A 157 -8.86 10.62 -8.43
N ASN A 158 -7.88 10.71 -7.55
CA ASN A 158 -7.63 11.93 -6.79
C ASN A 158 -7.27 13.10 -7.71
N LYS A 159 -6.41 12.88 -8.69
CA LYS A 159 -6.02 13.93 -9.64
C LYS A 159 -7.19 14.44 -10.49
N LYS A 160 -8.08 13.55 -10.93
CA LYS A 160 -9.18 13.89 -11.85
C LYS A 160 -10.43 14.36 -11.12
N TRP A 161 -10.80 13.73 -10.02
CA TRP A 161 -12.10 13.89 -9.37
C TRP A 161 -12.01 14.47 -7.96
N ASN A 162 -10.79 14.72 -7.46
CA ASN A 162 -10.56 15.29 -6.14
C ASN A 162 -9.57 16.47 -6.16
N PRO A 163 -9.81 17.51 -6.97
CA PRO A 163 -8.90 18.66 -7.09
C PRO A 163 -8.79 19.47 -5.79
N GLU A 164 -9.66 19.21 -4.83
CA GLU A 164 -9.68 19.87 -3.52
C GLU A 164 -8.47 19.51 -2.66
N ILE A 165 -7.83 18.35 -2.95
CA ILE A 165 -6.61 17.91 -2.27
C ILE A 165 -5.45 17.93 -3.28
N PRO A 166 -4.77 19.06 -3.46
CA PRO A 166 -3.57 19.12 -4.27
C PRO A 166 -2.44 18.41 -3.52
N PHE A 167 -1.93 17.34 -4.08
CA PHE A 167 -0.79 16.63 -3.53
C PHE A 167 0.44 16.79 -4.43
N ALA A 168 1.60 16.95 -3.80
CA ALA A 168 2.89 16.92 -4.48
C ALA A 168 3.83 16.02 -3.68
N PHE A 169 4.59 15.20 -4.37
CA PHE A 169 5.61 14.40 -3.71
C PHE A 169 6.80 15.30 -3.41
N THR A 170 6.88 15.85 -2.20
CA THR A 170 8.00 16.64 -1.74
C THR A 170 8.76 15.86 -0.66
N LEU A 171 10.06 15.65 -0.90
CA LEU A 171 10.96 15.01 0.08
C LEU A 171 11.26 15.91 1.30
N LYS A 172 10.84 17.17 1.27
CA LYS A 172 10.92 18.12 2.38
C LYS A 172 9.55 18.75 2.56
N PRO A 173 8.69 18.21 3.45
CA PRO A 173 7.49 18.92 3.86
C PRO A 173 7.91 20.17 4.64
N ASP A 174 7.42 21.33 4.25
CA ASP A 174 7.55 22.55 5.03
C ASP A 174 6.66 22.41 6.27
N TRP A 175 7.30 22.28 7.42
CA TRP A 175 6.67 22.17 8.74
C TRP A 175 6.26 23.54 9.28
#